data_6308f7fd361fb23fa5a7b1b78b9ac57e
#
_entry.id   6308f7fd361fb23fa5a7b1b78b9ac57e
#
_cell.length_a   1.000
_cell.length_b   1.000
_cell.length_c   1.000
_cell.angle_alpha   90.00
_cell.angle_beta   90.00
_cell.angle_gamma   90.00
#
_symmetry.space_group_name_H-M   'P 1'
#
loop_
_entity.id
_entity.type
_entity.pdbx_description
1 polymer ?
#
loop_
_entity_poly.entity_id
_entity_poly.type
_entity_poly.pdbx_seq_one_letter_code
_entity_poly.pdbx_strand_id
1 'polypeptide(L)'
;FQVLPLPLPDPRHLPPLAALSQFAAVELFAQRAASVKPDFKLTRENAAAVAEICYRLDGLPLAIELAAARIRVLPPEALAQRLNNRLKLLTSGPRDLPARQQTLRGAIGWSYDLLDASEKTLFRRLGVFAGWTIEAAEAVCPDEQWPQRGDVTATNLRGEDVLDGVESLVAKSLVRQALSGD
;
A
#
# COMPACT_ATOMS: atom_id res chain seq x y z
N PHE A 1 -10.63 -11.20 11.06
CA PHE A 1 -11.56 -10.35 10.29
C PHE A 1 -10.80 -9.61 9.20
N GLN A 2 -11.12 -9.87 7.94
CA GLN A 2 -10.48 -9.22 6.80
C GLN A 2 -11.14 -7.85 6.55
N VAL A 3 -10.35 -6.79 6.62
CA VAL A 3 -10.77 -5.43 6.25
C VAL A 3 -10.47 -5.22 4.77
N LEU A 4 -11.50 -5.06 3.97
CA LEU A 4 -11.35 -4.80 2.54
C LEU A 4 -11.01 -3.32 2.28
N PRO A 5 -10.30 -3.01 1.16
CA PRO A 5 -10.13 -1.65 0.69
C PRO A 5 -11.48 -0.96 0.46
N LEU A 6 -11.48 0.38 0.44
CA LEU A 6 -12.68 1.15 0.12
C LEU A 6 -13.14 0.88 -1.32
N PRO A 7 -14.47 0.81 -1.58
CA PRO A 7 -15.01 0.68 -2.92
C PRO A 7 -14.52 1.78 -3.84
N LEU A 8 -14.16 1.39 -5.08
CA LEU A 8 -13.56 2.26 -6.09
C LEU A 8 -14.50 2.39 -7.31
N PRO A 9 -14.58 3.56 -7.94
CA PRO A 9 -15.16 3.69 -9.26
C PRO A 9 -14.22 3.09 -10.33
N ASP A 10 -14.78 2.58 -11.42
CA ASP A 10 -13.98 2.24 -12.60
C ASP A 10 -13.50 3.54 -13.29
N PRO A 11 -12.19 3.79 -13.36
CA PRO A 11 -11.69 5.03 -13.97
C PRO A 11 -11.92 5.10 -15.49
N ARG A 12 -12.24 3.96 -16.14
CA ARG A 12 -12.56 3.91 -17.58
C ARG A 12 -14.02 4.22 -17.87
N HIS A 13 -14.90 3.98 -16.88
CA HIS A 13 -16.34 4.16 -17.02
C HIS A 13 -16.88 4.93 -15.81
N LEU A 14 -16.57 6.22 -15.77
CA LEU A 14 -16.97 7.07 -14.65
C LEU A 14 -18.48 7.29 -14.65
N PRO A 15 -19.15 7.05 -13.53
CA PRO A 15 -20.56 7.39 -13.37
C PRO A 15 -20.75 8.93 -13.29
N PRO A 16 -21.99 9.42 -13.40
CA PRO A 16 -22.30 10.83 -13.16
C PRO A 16 -21.75 11.31 -11.81
N LEU A 17 -21.39 12.59 -11.70
CA LEU A 17 -20.73 13.18 -10.53
C LEU A 17 -21.43 12.86 -9.19
N ALA A 18 -22.78 12.88 -9.19
CA ALA A 18 -23.56 12.57 -8.01
C ALA A 18 -23.39 11.11 -7.52
N ALA A 19 -23.24 10.16 -8.45
CA ALA A 19 -22.97 8.77 -8.11
C ALA A 19 -21.49 8.55 -7.78
N LEU A 20 -20.58 9.25 -8.47
CA LEU A 20 -19.14 9.20 -8.19
C LEU A 20 -18.82 9.63 -6.75
N SER A 21 -19.48 10.68 -6.26
CA SER A 21 -19.29 11.19 -4.90
C SER A 21 -19.76 10.21 -3.79
N GLN A 22 -20.53 9.17 -4.13
CA GLN A 22 -20.99 8.14 -3.19
C GLN A 22 -19.96 7.01 -3.00
N PHE A 23 -18.91 6.93 -3.82
CA PHE A 23 -17.86 5.95 -3.57
C PHE A 23 -17.04 6.36 -2.36
N ALA A 24 -16.94 5.47 -1.36
CA ALA A 24 -16.28 5.77 -0.09
C ALA A 24 -14.84 6.27 -0.24
N ALA A 25 -14.10 5.76 -1.22
CA ALA A 25 -12.74 6.23 -1.52
C ALA A 25 -12.73 7.68 -2.03
N VAL A 26 -13.67 8.05 -2.89
CA VAL A 26 -13.81 9.40 -3.46
C VAL A 26 -14.30 10.38 -2.40
N GLU A 27 -15.27 9.96 -1.59
CA GLU A 27 -15.79 10.75 -0.47
C GLU A 27 -14.68 11.06 0.55
N LEU A 28 -13.91 10.04 0.97
CA LEU A 28 -12.77 10.21 1.87
C LEU A 28 -11.76 11.20 1.30
N PHE A 29 -11.39 11.04 0.01
CA PHE A 29 -10.47 11.97 -0.64
C PHE A 29 -11.01 13.40 -0.61
N ALA A 30 -12.26 13.61 -1.00
CA ALA A 30 -12.87 14.93 -1.04
C ALA A 30 -12.95 15.60 0.35
N GLN A 31 -13.34 14.86 1.38
CA GLN A 31 -13.38 15.33 2.76
C GLN A 31 -11.98 15.74 3.26
N ARG A 32 -10.96 14.91 3.02
CA ARG A 32 -9.57 15.19 3.43
C ARG A 32 -8.96 16.34 2.62
N ALA A 33 -9.25 16.42 1.32
CA ALA A 33 -8.82 17.53 0.48
C ALA A 33 -9.44 18.86 0.96
N ALA A 34 -10.73 18.89 1.29
CA ALA A 34 -11.40 20.08 1.80
C ALA A 34 -10.86 20.51 3.18
N SER A 35 -10.42 19.57 4.03
CA SER A 35 -9.81 19.90 5.33
C SER A 35 -8.47 20.64 5.21
N VAL A 36 -7.70 20.43 4.13
CA VAL A 36 -6.42 21.09 3.89
C VAL A 36 -6.51 22.24 2.89
N LYS A 37 -7.58 22.27 2.08
CA LYS A 37 -7.91 23.31 1.10
C LYS A 37 -9.42 23.56 1.12
N PRO A 38 -9.92 24.49 1.94
CA PRO A 38 -11.35 24.68 2.20
C PRO A 38 -12.22 24.96 0.96
N ASP A 39 -11.62 25.53 -0.09
CA ASP A 39 -12.26 25.79 -1.38
C ASP A 39 -12.27 24.57 -2.32
N PHE A 40 -11.68 23.44 -1.92
CA PHE A 40 -11.71 22.23 -2.73
C PHE A 40 -13.12 21.66 -2.80
N LYS A 41 -13.57 21.40 -4.01
CA LYS A 41 -14.82 20.71 -4.33
C LYS A 41 -14.57 19.68 -5.42
N LEU A 42 -15.26 18.56 -5.33
CA LEU A 42 -15.31 17.59 -6.42
C LEU A 42 -16.19 18.19 -7.53
N THR A 43 -15.61 18.36 -8.71
CA THR A 43 -16.27 18.95 -9.89
C THR A 43 -16.14 18.00 -11.07
N ARG A 44 -16.86 18.28 -12.18
CA ARG A 44 -16.74 17.47 -13.40
C ARG A 44 -15.33 17.50 -13.98
N GLU A 45 -14.64 18.63 -13.84
CA GLU A 45 -13.28 18.84 -14.35
C GLU A 45 -12.25 17.97 -13.63
N ASN A 46 -12.33 17.84 -12.29
CA ASN A 46 -11.37 17.08 -11.49
C ASN A 46 -11.80 15.65 -11.14
N ALA A 47 -13.05 15.28 -11.46
CA ALA A 47 -13.64 13.99 -11.11
C ALA A 47 -12.82 12.79 -11.63
N ALA A 48 -12.37 12.86 -12.87
CA ALA A 48 -11.56 11.80 -13.48
C ALA A 48 -10.21 11.64 -12.77
N ALA A 49 -9.56 12.75 -12.45
CA ALA A 49 -8.28 12.73 -11.75
C ALA A 49 -8.42 12.19 -10.32
N VAL A 50 -9.49 12.55 -9.59
CA VAL A 50 -9.76 12.04 -8.25
C VAL A 50 -10.04 10.53 -8.28
N ALA A 51 -10.86 10.05 -9.22
CA ALA A 51 -11.13 8.63 -9.40
C ALA A 51 -9.84 7.84 -9.70
N GLU A 52 -9.01 8.36 -10.61
CA GLU A 52 -7.71 7.76 -10.96
C GLU A 52 -6.76 7.73 -9.76
N ILE A 53 -6.71 8.77 -8.92
CA ILE A 53 -5.93 8.80 -7.69
C ILE A 53 -6.38 7.67 -6.76
N CYS A 54 -7.68 7.57 -6.48
CA CYS A 54 -8.23 6.55 -5.60
C CYS A 54 -7.94 5.14 -6.13
N TYR A 55 -8.10 4.93 -7.45
CA TYR A 55 -7.81 3.65 -8.12
C TYR A 55 -6.34 3.26 -7.99
N ARG A 56 -5.41 4.17 -8.30
CA ARG A 56 -3.97 3.93 -8.18
C ARG A 56 -3.51 3.68 -6.74
N LEU A 57 -4.28 4.11 -5.77
CA LEU A 57 -4.02 3.88 -4.34
C LEU A 57 -4.76 2.64 -3.81
N ASP A 58 -5.34 1.83 -4.70
CA ASP A 58 -5.99 0.56 -4.41
C ASP A 58 -7.10 0.69 -3.33
N GLY A 59 -7.72 1.85 -3.20
CA GLY A 59 -8.74 2.12 -2.18
C GLY A 59 -8.22 2.11 -0.73
N LEU A 60 -6.91 2.18 -0.51
CA LEU A 60 -6.30 2.14 0.81
C LEU A 60 -6.51 3.47 1.55
N PRO A 61 -7.25 3.52 2.68
CA PRO A 61 -7.64 4.77 3.35
C PRO A 61 -6.45 5.67 3.67
N LEU A 62 -5.41 5.15 4.32
CA LEU A 62 -4.22 5.94 4.68
C LEU A 62 -3.53 6.54 3.44
N ALA A 63 -3.43 5.78 2.35
CA ALA A 63 -2.82 6.27 1.13
C ALA A 63 -3.65 7.41 0.50
N ILE A 64 -4.98 7.29 0.54
CA ILE A 64 -5.92 8.31 0.06
C ILE A 64 -5.81 9.59 0.91
N GLU A 65 -5.76 9.49 2.24
CA GLU A 65 -5.59 10.63 3.14
C GLU A 65 -4.26 11.37 2.90
N LEU A 66 -3.17 10.62 2.74
CA LEU A 66 -1.85 11.18 2.44
C LEU A 66 -1.81 11.87 1.08
N ALA A 67 -2.51 11.32 0.09
CA ALA A 67 -2.64 11.93 -1.23
C ALA A 67 -3.48 13.20 -1.18
N ALA A 68 -4.64 13.16 -0.51
CA ALA A 68 -5.52 14.31 -0.35
C ALA A 68 -4.84 15.49 0.36
N ALA A 69 -3.94 15.24 1.32
CA ALA A 69 -3.14 16.27 1.97
C ALA A 69 -2.24 17.06 0.98
N ARG A 70 -1.90 16.46 -0.18
CA ARG A 70 -1.10 17.12 -1.23
C ARG A 70 -1.89 18.11 -2.07
N ILE A 71 -3.20 18.10 -2.00
CA ILE A 71 -4.07 19.04 -2.75
C ILE A 71 -3.81 20.50 -2.36
N ARG A 72 -3.22 20.72 -1.19
CA ARG A 72 -2.76 22.07 -0.80
C ARG A 72 -1.73 22.64 -1.78
N VAL A 73 -0.90 21.77 -2.42
CA VAL A 73 0.24 22.17 -3.26
C VAL A 73 0.05 21.75 -4.72
N LEU A 74 -0.64 20.66 -4.98
CA LEU A 74 -0.80 20.05 -6.30
C LEU A 74 -2.28 19.92 -6.65
N PRO A 75 -2.73 20.36 -7.83
CA PRO A 75 -4.08 20.03 -8.30
C PRO A 75 -4.20 18.51 -8.57
N PRO A 76 -5.43 17.95 -8.55
CA PRO A 76 -5.67 16.52 -8.70
C PRO A 76 -4.99 15.89 -9.93
N GLU A 77 -5.00 16.57 -11.06
CA GLU A 77 -4.41 16.11 -12.32
C GLU A 77 -2.89 15.93 -12.21
N ALA A 78 -2.22 16.93 -11.64
CA ALA A 78 -0.78 16.89 -11.41
C ALA A 78 -0.39 15.83 -10.35
N LEU A 79 -1.26 15.61 -9.37
CA LEU A 79 -1.09 14.57 -8.36
C LEU A 79 -1.22 13.18 -8.99
N ALA A 80 -2.26 12.94 -9.80
CA ALA A 80 -2.47 11.67 -10.51
C ALA A 80 -1.26 11.29 -11.36
N GLN A 81 -0.72 12.22 -12.13
CA GLN A 81 0.47 11.99 -12.97
C GLN A 81 1.72 11.57 -12.17
N ARG A 82 1.87 12.06 -10.94
CA ARG A 82 3.04 11.80 -10.08
C ARG A 82 2.92 10.53 -9.24
N LEU A 83 1.77 9.89 -9.19
CA LEU A 83 1.55 8.67 -8.39
C LEU A 83 2.30 7.42 -8.88
N ASN A 84 3.01 7.48 -10.01
CA ASN A 84 3.90 6.40 -10.44
C ASN A 84 5.00 6.07 -9.40
N ASN A 85 5.31 7.02 -8.50
CA ASN A 85 6.23 6.81 -7.37
C ASN A 85 5.54 7.08 -6.03
N ARG A 86 4.56 6.25 -5.68
CA ARG A 86 3.68 6.38 -4.51
C ARG A 86 4.45 6.64 -3.20
N LEU A 87 5.50 5.86 -2.93
CA LEU A 87 6.26 5.95 -1.67
C LEU A 87 7.04 7.26 -1.51
N LYS A 88 7.52 7.85 -2.62
CA LYS A 88 8.20 9.15 -2.59
C LYS A 88 7.24 10.31 -2.47
N LEU A 89 6.06 10.18 -3.04
CA LEU A 89 5.06 11.24 -3.03
C LEU A 89 4.33 11.34 -1.68
N LEU A 90 4.02 10.20 -1.06
CA LEU A 90 3.22 10.11 0.15
C LEU A 90 4.08 10.17 1.43
N THR A 91 4.86 11.25 1.57
CA THR A 91 5.86 11.43 2.64
C THR A 91 5.44 12.40 3.75
N SER A 92 4.27 13.04 3.68
CA SER A 92 3.84 14.02 4.68
C SER A 92 2.33 13.95 4.85
N GLY A 93 1.91 13.31 5.92
CA GLY A 93 0.53 13.29 6.41
C GLY A 93 0.27 14.41 7.44
N PRO A 94 -0.96 14.47 7.97
CA PRO A 94 -1.33 15.34 9.07
C PRO A 94 -0.40 15.15 10.27
N ARG A 95 0.03 16.26 10.89
CA ARG A 95 1.00 16.23 12.02
C ARG A 95 0.40 15.74 13.34
N ASP A 96 -0.91 15.71 13.43
CA ASP A 96 -1.69 15.21 14.56
C ASP A 96 -1.79 13.69 14.62
N LEU A 97 -1.42 12.99 13.53
CA LEU A 97 -1.36 11.53 13.50
C LEU A 97 -0.06 11.00 14.14
N PRO A 98 -0.10 9.77 14.70
CA PRO A 98 1.12 9.08 15.15
C PRO A 98 2.17 9.03 14.02
N ALA A 99 3.46 9.13 14.37
CA ALA A 99 4.56 9.20 13.39
C ALA A 99 4.50 8.09 12.32
N ARG A 100 4.08 6.86 12.72
CA ARG A 100 3.88 5.70 11.83
C ARG A 100 2.82 5.93 10.75
N GLN A 101 1.84 6.81 10.97
CA GLN A 101 0.74 7.10 10.05
C GLN A 101 0.95 8.40 9.25
N GLN A 102 2.01 9.14 9.54
CA GLN A 102 2.32 10.38 8.82
C GLN A 102 2.86 10.15 7.41
N THR A 103 3.32 8.94 7.10
CA THR A 103 3.78 8.55 5.77
C THR A 103 3.40 7.11 5.47
N LEU A 104 3.16 6.79 4.20
CA LEU A 104 2.93 5.41 3.77
C LEU A 104 4.16 4.53 4.05
N ARG A 105 5.37 5.06 3.84
CA ARG A 105 6.63 4.38 4.17
C ARG A 105 6.73 4.12 5.67
N GLY A 106 6.32 5.07 6.52
CA GLY A 106 6.33 4.91 7.97
C GLY A 106 5.38 3.82 8.45
N ALA A 107 4.16 3.73 7.86
CA ALA A 107 3.20 2.69 8.17
C ALA A 107 3.72 1.28 7.81
N ILE A 108 4.31 1.14 6.61
CA ILE A 108 4.93 -0.11 6.15
C ILE A 108 6.15 -0.44 7.02
N GLY A 109 7.03 0.55 7.26
CA GLY A 109 8.24 0.38 8.08
C GLY A 109 7.91 -0.10 9.48
N TRP A 110 6.90 0.47 10.11
CA TRP A 110 6.46 0.04 11.44
C TRP A 110 6.04 -1.43 11.46
N SER A 111 5.25 -1.89 10.49
CA SER A 111 4.85 -3.30 10.38
C SER A 111 6.06 -4.21 10.13
N TYR A 112 7.01 -3.76 9.30
CA TYR A 112 8.27 -4.48 9.05
C TYR A 112 9.16 -4.56 10.30
N ASP A 113 9.20 -3.50 11.12
CA ASP A 113 10.02 -3.45 12.35
C ASP A 113 9.54 -4.41 13.42
N LEU A 114 8.25 -4.79 13.39
CA LEU A 114 7.67 -5.82 14.28
C LEU A 114 8.08 -7.27 13.91
N LEU A 115 8.70 -7.48 12.76
CA LEU A 115 9.20 -8.76 12.32
C LEU A 115 10.50 -9.10 13.06
N ASP A 116 10.68 -10.37 13.38
CA ASP A 116 11.97 -10.90 13.83
C ASP A 116 13.00 -10.98 12.67
N ALA A 117 14.22 -11.45 12.96
CA ALA A 117 15.29 -11.49 11.99
C ALA A 117 15.01 -12.48 10.83
N SER A 118 14.44 -13.65 11.13
CA SER A 118 14.11 -14.68 10.15
C SER A 118 12.96 -14.24 9.26
N GLU A 119 11.91 -13.68 9.85
CA GLU A 119 10.77 -13.12 9.14
C GLU A 119 11.18 -11.95 8.21
N LYS A 120 12.05 -11.04 8.68
CA LYS A 120 12.59 -9.95 7.87
C LYS A 120 13.37 -10.48 6.66
N THR A 121 14.12 -11.54 6.86
CA THR A 121 14.89 -12.18 5.79
C THR A 121 13.95 -12.84 4.79
N LEU A 122 13.01 -13.65 5.25
CA LEU A 122 11.99 -14.28 4.41
C LEU A 122 11.20 -13.23 3.62
N PHE A 123 10.67 -12.21 4.29
CA PHE A 123 9.88 -11.16 3.65
C PHE A 123 10.65 -10.42 2.54
N ARG A 124 11.94 -10.14 2.76
CA ARG A 124 12.80 -9.53 1.73
C ARG A 124 13.02 -10.44 0.54
N ARG A 125 13.22 -11.75 0.77
CA ARG A 125 13.46 -12.75 -0.28
C ARG A 125 12.20 -13.01 -1.10
N LEU A 126 11.03 -13.05 -0.48
CA LEU A 126 9.75 -13.12 -1.18
C LEU A 126 9.49 -11.95 -2.12
N GLY A 127 10.11 -10.80 -1.88
CA GLY A 127 10.00 -9.60 -2.72
C GLY A 127 10.60 -9.74 -4.13
N VAL A 128 11.29 -10.82 -4.47
CA VAL A 128 11.76 -11.10 -5.84
C VAL A 128 10.66 -11.61 -6.76
N PHE A 129 9.56 -12.08 -6.18
CA PHE A 129 8.44 -12.64 -6.92
C PHE A 129 7.36 -11.58 -7.17
N ALA A 130 6.69 -11.65 -8.33
CA ALA A 130 5.44 -10.93 -8.59
C ALA A 130 4.21 -11.66 -8.02
N GLY A 131 4.34 -12.98 -7.82
CA GLY A 131 3.44 -13.92 -7.17
C GLY A 131 4.18 -15.25 -7.03
N TRP A 132 3.87 -16.06 -6.04
CA TRP A 132 4.65 -17.27 -5.73
C TRP A 132 3.77 -18.35 -5.10
N THR A 133 4.26 -19.59 -5.15
CA THR A 133 3.73 -20.74 -4.43
C THR A 133 4.63 -21.07 -3.23
N ILE A 134 4.15 -21.87 -2.29
CA ILE A 134 4.96 -22.32 -1.15
C ILE A 134 6.22 -23.04 -1.63
N GLU A 135 6.08 -23.93 -2.60
CA GLU A 135 7.21 -24.69 -3.16
C GLU A 135 8.28 -23.77 -3.78
N ALA A 136 7.85 -22.69 -4.45
CA ALA A 136 8.78 -21.69 -5.00
C ALA A 136 9.50 -20.92 -3.89
N ALA A 137 8.80 -20.60 -2.79
CA ALA A 137 9.39 -19.93 -1.63
C ALA A 137 10.39 -20.85 -0.91
N GLU A 138 10.05 -22.14 -0.70
CA GLU A 138 10.94 -23.15 -0.11
C GLU A 138 12.19 -23.40 -0.96
N ALA A 139 12.07 -23.32 -2.28
CA ALA A 139 13.21 -23.49 -3.19
C ALA A 139 14.16 -22.28 -3.22
N VAL A 140 13.66 -21.05 -2.99
CA VAL A 140 14.43 -19.81 -3.21
C VAL A 140 14.81 -19.11 -1.92
N CYS A 141 13.98 -19.19 -0.87
CA CYS A 141 14.17 -18.38 0.33
C CYS A 141 15.17 -18.92 1.37
N PRO A 142 15.56 -20.22 1.43
CA PRO A 142 16.53 -20.72 2.41
C PRO A 142 17.91 -20.06 2.28
N ASP A 143 18.66 -20.02 3.38
CA ASP A 143 20.01 -19.39 3.42
C ASP A 143 21.02 -20.06 2.49
N GLU A 144 20.84 -21.34 2.19
CA GLU A 144 21.70 -22.12 1.29
C GLU A 144 21.69 -21.59 -0.15
N GLN A 145 20.60 -20.90 -0.55
CA GLN A 145 20.44 -20.35 -1.91
C GLN A 145 21.02 -18.92 -2.04
N TRP A 146 21.44 -18.31 -0.93
CA TRP A 146 21.89 -16.91 -0.94
C TRP A 146 23.38 -16.83 -0.57
N PRO A 147 24.21 -16.18 -1.42
CA PRO A 147 25.63 -16.04 -1.12
C PRO A 147 25.81 -15.26 0.18
N GLN A 148 26.56 -15.84 1.12
CA GLN A 148 26.95 -15.22 2.39
C GLN A 148 27.83 -13.99 2.07
N ARG A 149 27.24 -12.81 1.98
CA ARG A 149 28.01 -11.56 1.98
C ARG A 149 28.28 -11.19 3.44
N GLY A 150 29.52 -11.20 3.82
CA GLY A 150 30.15 -11.16 5.14
C GLY A 150 29.70 -10.19 6.21
N ASP A 151 28.47 -9.75 6.25
CA ASP A 151 27.96 -8.88 7.31
C ASP A 151 26.43 -8.98 7.55
N VAL A 152 25.85 -10.15 7.31
CA VAL A 152 24.47 -10.39 7.66
C VAL A 152 24.45 -11.49 8.70
N THR A 153 23.93 -11.18 9.88
CA THR A 153 23.56 -12.19 10.89
C THR A 153 22.87 -13.34 10.18
N ALA A 154 23.57 -14.48 10.10
CA ALA A 154 23.03 -15.70 9.51
C ALA A 154 21.72 -16.00 10.27
N THR A 155 20.59 -15.87 9.59
CA THR A 155 19.27 -16.09 10.21
C THR A 155 18.95 -17.56 10.35
N ASN A 156 19.80 -18.44 9.75
CA ASN A 156 19.62 -19.89 9.72
C ASN A 156 18.25 -20.33 9.19
N LEU A 157 17.69 -19.56 8.22
CA LEU A 157 16.41 -19.88 7.59
C LEU A 157 16.56 -21.12 6.71
N ARG A 158 15.92 -22.21 7.11
CA ARG A 158 15.88 -23.48 6.36
C ARG A 158 14.59 -23.61 5.57
N GLY A 159 14.57 -24.54 4.62
CA GLY A 159 13.34 -24.82 3.84
C GLY A 159 12.15 -25.17 4.71
N GLU A 160 12.36 -25.96 5.77
CA GLU A 160 11.33 -26.35 6.74
C GLU A 160 10.73 -25.16 7.52
N ASP A 161 11.49 -24.07 7.71
CA ASP A 161 11.05 -22.86 8.44
C ASP A 161 10.25 -21.90 7.55
N VAL A 162 10.27 -22.08 6.23
CA VAL A 162 9.65 -21.15 5.27
C VAL A 162 8.14 -21.14 5.42
N LEU A 163 7.50 -22.29 5.57
CA LEU A 163 6.06 -22.38 5.73
C LEU A 163 5.59 -21.65 7.00
N ASP A 164 6.22 -21.93 8.14
CA ASP A 164 5.91 -21.28 9.43
C ASP A 164 6.12 -19.76 9.33
N GLY A 165 7.20 -19.34 8.67
CA GLY A 165 7.49 -17.94 8.43
C GLY A 165 6.42 -17.27 7.55
N VAL A 166 5.95 -17.95 6.50
CA VAL A 166 4.84 -17.47 5.65
C VAL A 166 3.55 -17.37 6.44
N GLU A 167 3.20 -18.36 7.26
CA GLU A 167 2.01 -18.32 8.12
C GLU A 167 2.06 -17.12 9.07
N SER A 168 3.20 -16.85 9.67
CA SER A 168 3.41 -15.68 10.53
C SER A 168 3.23 -14.37 9.76
N LEU A 169 3.77 -14.26 8.54
CA LEU A 169 3.61 -13.07 7.69
C LEU A 169 2.14 -12.86 7.27
N VAL A 170 1.40 -13.94 7.02
CA VAL A 170 -0.04 -13.90 6.74
C VAL A 170 -0.81 -13.42 7.98
N ALA A 171 -0.51 -13.98 9.17
CA ALA A 171 -1.13 -13.56 10.43
C ALA A 171 -0.88 -12.08 10.73
N LYS A 172 0.28 -11.53 10.34
CA LYS A 172 0.64 -10.12 10.45
C LYS A 172 0.12 -9.26 9.28
N SER A 173 -0.66 -9.85 8.36
CA SER A 173 -1.25 -9.18 7.18
C SER A 173 -0.22 -8.54 6.22
N LEU A 174 1.00 -9.05 6.18
CA LEU A 174 2.06 -8.59 5.27
C LEU A 174 2.08 -9.38 3.96
N VAL A 175 1.50 -10.56 3.97
CA VAL A 175 1.32 -11.46 2.82
C VAL A 175 -0.14 -11.91 2.80
N ARG A 176 -0.69 -12.16 1.63
CA ARG A 176 -2.02 -12.75 1.49
C ARG A 176 -2.00 -13.92 0.54
N GLN A 177 -2.84 -14.90 0.80
CA GLN A 177 -3.13 -15.97 -0.14
C GLN A 177 -4.00 -15.42 -1.26
N ALA A 178 -3.60 -15.61 -2.53
CA ALA A 178 -4.46 -15.40 -3.69
C ALA A 178 -5.14 -16.73 -4.04
N LEU A 179 -6.45 -16.71 -4.27
CA LEU A 179 -7.14 -17.83 -4.88
C LEU A 179 -6.77 -17.87 -6.35
N SER A 180 -6.41 -19.05 -6.87
CA SER A 180 -6.09 -19.23 -8.30
C SER A 180 -7.32 -18.87 -9.13
N GLY A 181 -7.32 -17.72 -9.79
CA GLY A 181 -8.43 -17.27 -10.64
C GLY A 181 -8.68 -15.75 -10.69
N ASP A 182 -7.91 -14.94 -9.96
CA ASP A 182 -7.98 -13.46 -10.05
C ASP A 182 -6.79 -12.86 -10.81
#